data_797335d1fce632dcd5443d76c34688a9
#
_entry.id   797335d1fce632dcd5443d76c34688a9
#
_cell.length_a   1.000
_cell.length_b   1.000
_cell.length_c   1.000
_cell.angle_alpha   90.00
_cell.angle_beta   90.00
_cell.angle_gamma   90.00
#
_symmetry.space_group_name_H-M   'P 1'
#
loop_
_entity.id
_entity.type
_entity.pdbx_description
1 polymer ?
#
loop_
_entity_poly.entity_id
_entity_poly.type
_entity_poly.pdbx_seq_one_letter_code
_entity_poly.pdbx_strand_id
1 'polypeptide(L)'
;MKILRTLALSVATLAVAGFSTAASADATAGKAKFTAACAECHEVADFEGESAAALTESLKKIVAGTQKHKEALKLTDAEIADLAAYMAAGK
;
A
#
# COMPACT_ATOMS: atom_id res chain seq x y z
N MET A 1 51.03 2.36 1.07
CA MET A 1 50.64 2.06 0.89
C MET A 1 49.55 1.60 1.18
N LYS A 2 49.24 1.43 1.19
CA LYS A 2 48.45 0.93 1.40
C LYS A 2 47.26 1.41 1.68
N ILE A 3 46.82 1.68 1.64
CA ILE A 3 45.91 2.16 2.00
C ILE A 3 44.83 2.19 1.44
N LEU A 4 44.64 2.25 0.99
CA LEU A 4 43.78 2.30 0.45
C LEU A 4 42.71 1.78 0.59
N ARG A 5 42.55 1.35 0.50
CA ARG A 5 41.73 0.69 0.64
C ARG A 5 40.56 1.08 1.11
N THR A 6 40.20 1.11 1.39
CA THR A 6 39.32 1.47 2.19
C THR A 6 38.14 1.92 1.59
N LEU A 7 38.01 2.42 1.13
CA LEU A 7 36.98 2.88 0.66
C LEU A 7 35.89 2.17 0.37
N ALA A 8 35.88 1.66 0.00
CA ALA A 8 34.92 0.85 -0.46
C ALA A 8 33.67 0.87 0.21
N LEU A 9 33.65 0.77 1.22
CA LEU A 9 32.59 0.69 1.93
C LEU A 9 31.50 1.51 1.73
N SER A 10 31.60 2.50 1.68
CA SER A 10 30.56 3.39 1.65
C SER A 10 29.44 2.93 0.86
N VAL A 11 29.62 2.37 -0.12
CA VAL A 11 28.65 1.95 -0.90
C VAL A 11 27.50 1.33 -0.35
N ALA A 12 27.67 0.42 0.28
CA ALA A 12 26.61 -0.29 0.78
C ALA A 12 25.49 0.47 1.30
N THR A 13 25.75 1.46 1.90
CA THR A 13 24.79 2.18 2.54
C THR A 13 23.66 2.55 1.73
N LEU A 14 23.87 2.97 0.60
CA LEU A 14 22.88 3.44 -0.12
C LEU A 14 21.78 2.57 -0.36
N ALA A 15 22.01 1.50 -0.71
CA ALA A 15 21.04 0.63 -1.05
C ALA A 15 19.92 0.61 -0.12
N VAL A 16 20.15 0.68 1.01
CA VAL A 16 19.18 0.59 1.97
C VAL A 16 18.18 1.63 1.92
N ALA A 17 18.60 2.77 1.83
CA ALA A 17 17.71 3.86 1.84
C ALA A 17 16.61 3.67 0.87
N GLY A 18 16.89 3.23 -0.24
CA GLY A 18 15.96 3.17 -1.26
C GLY A 18 14.79 2.33 -0.92
N PHE A 19 14.96 1.31 -0.22
CA PHE A 19 14.00 0.52 0.09
C PHE A 19 13.01 1.01 0.94
N SER A 20 13.33 1.59 1.97
CA SER A 20 12.48 1.98 2.97
C SER A 20 11.34 2.76 2.46
N THR A 21 11.55 3.56 1.51
CA THR A 21 10.54 4.42 1.11
C THR A 21 9.47 3.70 0.41
N ALA A 22 9.82 2.77 -0.31
CA ALA A 22 8.90 2.13 -1.13
C ALA A 22 7.82 1.45 -0.40
N ALA A 23 8.07 1.07 0.74
CA ALA A 23 7.15 0.30 1.46
C ALA A 23 6.12 1.06 2.22
N SER A 24 6.19 2.32 2.26
CA SER A 24 5.33 3.07 3.12
C SER A 24 3.95 3.20 2.57
N ALA A 25 3.01 2.60 3.17
CA ALA A 25 1.63 2.82 2.85
C ALA A 25 1.05 3.74 3.93
N ASP A 26 0.20 4.65 3.56
CA ASP A 26 -0.31 5.65 4.48
C ASP A 26 -1.76 5.37 4.83
N ALA A 27 -1.98 4.85 6.02
CA ALA A 27 -3.33 4.54 6.44
C ALA A 27 -4.21 5.78 6.60
N THR A 28 -3.62 6.92 6.88
CA THR A 28 -4.38 8.16 6.99
C THR A 28 -4.91 8.58 5.63
N ALA A 29 -4.07 8.47 4.60
CA ALA A 29 -4.51 8.76 3.25
C ALA A 29 -5.53 7.71 2.81
N GLY A 30 -5.36 6.47 3.25
CA GLY A 30 -6.30 5.41 2.95
C GLY A 30 -7.66 5.70 3.55
N LYS A 31 -7.70 6.23 4.76
CA LYS A 31 -8.96 6.57 5.40
C LYS A 31 -9.69 7.64 4.59
N ALA A 32 -8.98 8.63 4.14
CA ALA A 32 -9.60 9.70 3.36
C ALA A 32 -10.16 9.14 2.05
N LYS A 33 -9.43 8.24 1.43
CA LYS A 33 -9.86 7.66 0.17
C LYS A 33 -11.06 6.74 0.39
N PHE A 34 -11.05 5.98 1.48
CA PHE A 34 -12.15 5.08 1.80
C PHE A 34 -13.42 5.91 2.00
N THR A 35 -13.32 6.99 2.73
CA THR A 35 -14.46 7.85 2.99
C THR A 35 -15.02 8.41 1.69
N ALA A 36 -14.16 8.76 0.78
CA ALA A 36 -14.59 9.36 -0.47
C ALA A 36 -15.15 8.35 -1.47
N ALA A 37 -14.63 7.15 -1.50
CA ALA A 37 -14.93 6.22 -2.56
C ALA A 37 -15.62 4.91 -2.13
N CYS A 38 -15.55 4.56 -0.89
CA CYS A 38 -16.04 3.26 -0.44
C CYS A 38 -17.15 3.32 0.59
N ALA A 39 -17.19 4.39 1.35
CA ALA A 39 -18.08 4.47 2.51
C ALA A 39 -19.57 4.51 2.17
N GLU A 40 -19.91 4.76 0.96
CA GLU A 40 -21.30 4.78 0.60
C GLU A 40 -21.92 3.40 0.65
N CYS A 41 -21.14 2.37 0.36
CA CYS A 41 -21.63 1.00 0.31
C CYS A 41 -20.98 0.12 1.36
N HIS A 42 -19.86 0.53 1.93
CA HIS A 42 -19.10 -0.32 2.85
C HIS A 42 -18.76 0.41 4.14
N GLU A 43 -18.53 -0.38 5.18
CA GLU A 43 -17.96 0.14 6.40
C GLU A 43 -16.62 -0.56 6.56
N VAL A 44 -15.70 0.08 7.24
CA VAL A 44 -14.37 -0.52 7.41
C VAL A 44 -14.47 -1.85 8.15
N ALA A 45 -15.45 -1.99 9.03
CA ALA A 45 -15.63 -3.23 9.75
C ALA A 45 -15.99 -4.40 8.84
N ASP A 46 -16.49 -4.13 7.63
CA ASP A 46 -16.81 -5.18 6.69
C ASP A 46 -15.57 -5.99 6.33
N PHE A 47 -14.40 -5.41 6.50
CA PHE A 47 -13.15 -6.03 6.09
C PHE A 47 -12.32 -6.53 7.29
N GLU A 48 -12.95 -6.57 8.44
CA GLU A 48 -12.27 -7.00 9.63
C GLU A 48 -11.73 -8.40 9.48
N GLY A 49 -10.52 -8.60 9.88
CA GLY A 49 -9.86 -9.89 9.79
C GLY A 49 -9.11 -10.14 8.49
N GLU A 50 -9.26 -9.28 7.51
CA GLU A 50 -8.53 -9.47 6.27
C GLU A 50 -7.17 -8.81 6.35
N SER A 51 -6.17 -9.44 5.74
CA SER A 51 -4.82 -8.89 5.76
C SER A 51 -4.68 -7.82 4.69
N ALA A 52 -3.69 -6.95 4.87
CA ALA A 52 -3.42 -5.93 3.87
C ALA A 52 -3.06 -6.57 2.52
N ALA A 53 -2.38 -7.71 2.54
CA ALA A 53 -2.02 -8.39 1.30
C ALA A 53 -3.27 -8.90 0.57
N ALA A 54 -4.22 -9.47 1.27
CA ALA A 54 -5.44 -9.96 0.66
C ALA A 54 -6.28 -8.82 0.12
N LEU A 55 -6.35 -7.73 0.88
CA LEU A 55 -7.10 -6.56 0.44
C LEU A 55 -6.46 -5.93 -0.78
N THR A 56 -5.14 -5.89 -0.82
CA THR A 56 -4.43 -5.34 -1.98
C THR A 56 -4.78 -6.15 -3.23
N GLU A 57 -4.80 -7.46 -3.12
CA GLU A 57 -5.09 -8.31 -4.27
C GLU A 57 -6.53 -8.09 -4.73
N SER A 58 -7.47 -8.02 -3.82
CA SER A 58 -8.85 -7.78 -4.17
C SER A 58 -9.04 -6.44 -4.86
N LEU A 59 -8.40 -5.41 -4.32
CA LEU A 59 -8.54 -4.09 -4.91
C LEU A 59 -7.95 -4.06 -6.32
N LYS A 60 -6.82 -4.73 -6.51
CA LYS A 60 -6.23 -4.77 -7.85
C LYS A 60 -7.14 -5.48 -8.84
N LYS A 61 -7.79 -6.54 -8.40
CA LYS A 61 -8.69 -7.26 -9.28
C LYS A 61 -9.92 -6.43 -9.64
N ILE A 62 -10.43 -5.68 -8.70
CA ILE A 62 -11.58 -4.82 -8.96
C ILE A 62 -11.19 -3.74 -9.96
N VAL A 63 -10.05 -3.11 -9.77
CA VAL A 63 -9.59 -2.05 -10.66
C VAL A 63 -9.35 -2.62 -12.07
N ALA A 64 -8.83 -3.84 -12.15
CA ALA A 64 -8.57 -4.47 -13.44
C ALA A 64 -9.83 -5.02 -14.10
N GLY A 65 -10.94 -5.04 -13.37
CA GLY A 65 -12.17 -5.55 -13.93
C GLY A 65 -12.31 -7.06 -13.91
N THR A 66 -11.43 -7.75 -13.19
CA THR A 66 -11.47 -9.20 -13.13
C THR A 66 -12.27 -9.71 -11.94
N GLN A 67 -12.68 -8.83 -11.05
CA GLN A 67 -13.53 -9.21 -9.93
C GLN A 67 -14.77 -8.35 -9.97
N LYS A 68 -15.94 -8.94 -9.83
CA LYS A 68 -17.17 -8.21 -9.90
C LYS A 68 -17.29 -7.21 -8.78
N HIS A 69 -17.69 -6.03 -9.10
CA HIS A 69 -17.92 -4.97 -8.12
C HIS A 69 -18.97 -4.04 -8.71
N LYS A 70 -19.88 -3.59 -7.87
CA LYS A 70 -20.98 -2.79 -8.36
C LYS A 70 -20.54 -1.55 -9.09
N GLU A 71 -19.53 -0.88 -8.60
CA GLU A 71 -19.01 0.29 -9.24
C GLU A 71 -17.57 0.12 -9.64
N ALA A 72 -17.21 0.68 -10.78
CA ALA A 72 -15.82 0.62 -11.20
C ALA A 72 -14.96 1.48 -10.28
N LEU A 73 -13.81 1.00 -9.92
CA LEU A 73 -12.90 1.75 -9.08
C LEU A 73 -11.72 2.20 -9.91
N LYS A 74 -11.33 3.44 -9.73
CA LYS A 74 -10.17 3.97 -10.40
C LYS A 74 -9.17 4.36 -9.32
N LEU A 75 -8.20 3.50 -9.10
CA LEU A 75 -7.22 3.70 -8.04
C LEU A 75 -5.83 3.49 -8.59
N THR A 76 -4.90 4.29 -8.11
CA THR A 76 -3.49 4.07 -8.42
C THR A 76 -2.95 3.00 -7.50
N ASP A 77 -1.80 2.46 -7.80
CA ASP A 77 -1.18 1.47 -6.94
C ASP A 77 -0.93 2.03 -5.54
N ALA A 78 -0.55 3.29 -5.45
CA ALA A 78 -0.33 3.92 -4.15
C ALA A 78 -1.64 4.01 -3.37
N GLU A 79 -2.72 4.34 -4.04
CA GLU A 79 -4.01 4.43 -3.38
C GLU A 79 -4.50 3.07 -2.92
N ILE A 80 -4.22 2.03 -3.69
CA ILE A 80 -4.57 0.68 -3.30
C ILE A 80 -3.80 0.30 -2.03
N ALA A 81 -2.52 0.62 -1.98
CA ALA A 81 -1.71 0.30 -0.80
C ALA A 81 -2.21 1.05 0.43
N ASP A 82 -2.55 2.30 0.26
CA ASP A 82 -3.04 3.12 1.37
C ASP A 82 -4.39 2.60 1.86
N LEU A 83 -5.29 2.25 0.96
CA LEU A 83 -6.58 1.71 1.31
C LEU A 83 -6.43 0.38 2.04
N ALA A 84 -5.58 -0.48 1.53
CA ALA A 84 -5.38 -1.78 2.16
C ALA A 84 -4.83 -1.63 3.57
N ALA A 85 -3.94 -0.68 3.78
CA ALA A 85 -3.38 -0.43 5.11
C ALA A 85 -4.47 0.05 6.07
N TYR A 86 -5.32 0.94 5.62
CA TYR A 86 -6.38 1.46 6.45
C TYR A 86 -7.41 0.37 6.76
N MET A 87 -7.84 -0.36 5.75
CA MET A 87 -8.86 -1.37 5.91
C MET A 87 -8.37 -2.51 6.82
N ALA A 88 -7.12 -2.89 6.68
CA ALA A 88 -6.56 -3.94 7.52
C ALA A 88 -6.42 -3.50 8.97
N ALA A 89 -6.17 -2.23 9.19
CA ALA A 89 -6.04 -1.71 10.55
C ALA A 89 -7.40 -1.55 11.23
N GLY A 90 -8.44 -1.37 10.46
CA GLY A 90 -9.78 -1.25 11.03
C GLY A 90 -10.08 0.05 11.73
N LYS A 91 -9.36 1.09 11.44
CA LYS A 91 -9.60 2.35 12.15
C LYS A 91 -9.95 3.51 11.31
#